data_ab42323a42ac48a53143462436e360b9
#
_entry.id   ab42323a42ac48a53143462436e360b9
#
_cell.length_a   1.000
_cell.length_b   1.000
_cell.length_c   1.000
_cell.angle_alpha   90.00
_cell.angle_beta   90.00
_cell.angle_gamma   90.00
#
_symmetry.space_group_name_H-M   'P 1'
#
loop_
_entity.id
_entity.type
_entity.pdbx_description
1 polymer ?
#
loop_
_entity_poly.entity_id
_entity_poly.type
_entity_poly.pdbx_seq_one_letter_code
_entity_poly.pdbx_strand_id
1 'polypeptide(L)'
;PAGAYPQANAIVDNTSAASFIPKLWSDEIRAAYEKSLVIAPKVKKLSMTGKKGDTVNIPAPIRGVAAEKAENIAVTIQNNVEGNVAVAIDKHYEYSRMIEDITETQALSSLRQFYTSDAGYALARQIDTDIMDLGKSLGDGDGSSWVNSASYQVASGGGLEAYAAGGVDTAFTDEAFRALIQKMDDADVPMDDRCFVIPPSVRNSIMGLERYVSSDFTGGQTVQNGLIGNLYGIDVMVSTNVATPETGVRAAQLIHKDTYILAEQQGIRSQTQYKQEFLANLYTADTLYGVKTFRPDAGFVLAVKG
;
A
#
# COMPACT_ATOMS: atom_id res chain seq x y z
N PRO A 1 -11.19 18.67 77.02
CA PRO A 1 -11.35 18.77 75.63
C PRO A 1 -10.67 17.57 74.97
N ALA A 2 -11.44 16.59 74.56
CA ALA A 2 -10.93 15.44 73.80
C ALA A 2 -10.51 15.99 72.45
N GLY A 3 -9.23 15.97 72.15
CA GLY A 3 -8.74 16.23 70.80
C GLY A 3 -9.38 15.27 69.85
N ALA A 4 -9.93 15.80 68.75
CA ALA A 4 -10.44 15.00 67.69
C ALA A 4 -9.37 14.02 67.20
N TYR A 5 -9.58 12.75 67.38
CA TYR A 5 -8.65 11.71 66.96
C TYR A 5 -9.40 10.84 65.94
N PRO A 6 -8.80 10.58 64.77
CA PRO A 6 -7.47 10.96 64.37
C PRO A 6 -7.45 12.32 63.62
N GLN A 7 -6.32 13.00 63.69
CA GLN A 7 -6.04 14.19 62.83
C GLN A 7 -6.07 13.75 61.35
N ALA A 8 -6.64 14.58 60.50
CA ALA A 8 -6.79 14.27 59.05
C ALA A 8 -5.47 13.83 58.35
N ASN A 9 -4.33 14.29 58.87
CA ASN A 9 -3.00 13.95 58.31
C ASN A 9 -2.29 12.80 59.10
N ALA A 10 -2.97 12.17 60.05
CA ALA A 10 -2.40 11.07 60.86
C ALA A 10 -2.74 9.68 60.29
N ILE A 11 -3.59 9.62 59.26
CA ILE A 11 -3.97 8.40 58.60
C ILE A 11 -3.27 8.33 57.27
N VAL A 12 -2.54 7.24 57.01
CA VAL A 12 -2.01 6.94 55.69
C VAL A 12 -3.15 6.44 54.84
N ASP A 13 -3.63 7.26 53.93
CA ASP A 13 -4.69 6.94 52.96
C ASP A 13 -4.13 6.64 51.58
N ASN A 14 -4.99 6.25 50.65
CA ASN A 14 -4.59 5.97 49.26
C ASN A 14 -3.93 7.17 48.53
N THR A 15 -4.19 8.40 49.02
CA THR A 15 -3.60 9.62 48.45
C THR A 15 -2.20 9.84 48.96
N SER A 16 -1.97 9.67 50.30
CA SER A 16 -0.65 9.81 50.91
C SER A 16 0.27 8.63 50.63
N ALA A 17 -0.28 7.43 50.41
CA ALA A 17 0.45 6.22 50.08
C ALA A 17 0.57 5.96 48.55
N ALA A 18 0.13 6.86 47.69
CA ALA A 18 0.06 6.64 46.25
C ALA A 18 1.41 6.26 45.63
N SER A 19 2.53 6.74 46.19
CA SER A 19 3.87 6.38 45.75
C SER A 19 4.39 5.01 46.21
N PHE A 20 3.72 4.43 47.23
CA PHE A 20 4.06 3.10 47.75
C PHE A 20 3.11 1.99 47.25
N ILE A 21 2.02 2.34 46.60
CA ILE A 21 1.12 1.36 46.00
C ILE A 21 1.73 0.88 44.68
N PRO A 22 2.13 -0.40 44.59
CA PRO A 22 2.68 -0.91 43.35
C PRO A 22 1.59 -0.85 42.25
N LYS A 23 1.92 -0.15 41.16
CA LYS A 23 1.08 -0.16 39.95
C LYS A 23 1.36 -1.44 39.20
N LEU A 24 0.40 -2.34 39.19
CA LEU A 24 0.46 -3.52 38.35
C LEU A 24 0.19 -3.10 36.90
N TRP A 25 1.18 -3.26 36.05
CA TRP A 25 1.05 -3.11 34.62
C TRP A 25 0.66 -4.46 34.01
N SER A 26 -0.23 -4.46 33.06
CA SER A 26 -0.51 -5.67 32.30
C SER A 26 0.73 -6.06 31.51
N ASP A 27 1.10 -7.33 31.52
CA ASP A 27 2.21 -7.87 30.71
C ASP A 27 1.87 -7.86 29.23
N GLU A 28 0.61 -7.58 28.87
CA GLU A 28 0.11 -7.55 27.51
C GLU A 28 0.10 -6.12 26.97
N ILE A 29 0.99 -5.84 26.02
CA ILE A 29 0.96 -4.59 25.24
C ILE A 29 -0.07 -4.78 24.13
N ARG A 30 -1.14 -4.00 24.17
CA ARG A 30 -2.12 -3.95 23.09
C ARG A 30 -1.61 -3.04 21.99
N ALA A 31 -1.10 -3.63 20.91
CA ALA A 31 -0.83 -2.91 19.69
C ALA A 31 -2.13 -2.40 19.06
N ALA A 32 -2.10 -1.23 18.44
CA ALA A 32 -3.19 -0.79 17.59
C ALA A 32 -3.32 -1.74 16.38
N TYR A 33 -4.55 -1.90 15.87
CA TYR A 33 -4.76 -2.69 14.67
C TYR A 33 -3.96 -2.11 13.49
N GLU A 34 -3.22 -2.96 12.82
CA GLU A 34 -2.37 -2.60 11.69
C GLU A 34 -3.18 -2.58 10.39
N LYS A 35 -2.75 -1.74 9.46
CA LYS A 35 -3.33 -1.72 8.12
C LYS A 35 -2.91 -2.96 7.34
N SER A 36 -3.80 -3.49 6.51
CA SER A 36 -3.46 -4.59 5.61
C SER A 36 -2.52 -4.10 4.50
N LEU A 37 -1.35 -4.70 4.42
CA LEU A 37 -0.32 -4.45 3.41
C LEU A 37 -0.48 -5.49 2.30
N VAL A 38 -0.94 -5.06 1.13
CA VAL A 38 -1.43 -6.01 0.13
C VAL A 38 -0.80 -5.87 -1.24
N ILE A 39 -0.27 -4.69 -1.60
CA ILE A 39 0.20 -4.43 -2.97
C ILE A 39 1.64 -4.91 -3.20
N ALA A 40 2.53 -4.78 -2.22
CA ALA A 40 3.94 -5.14 -2.36
C ALA A 40 4.20 -6.61 -2.81
N PRO A 41 3.42 -7.63 -2.39
CA PRO A 41 3.58 -8.99 -2.90
C PRO A 41 3.01 -9.20 -4.32
N LYS A 42 2.18 -8.30 -4.84
CA LYS A 42 1.49 -8.42 -6.14
C LYS A 42 2.18 -7.68 -7.28
N VAL A 43 3.27 -7.01 -7.02
CA VAL A 43 4.08 -6.30 -8.02
C VAL A 43 5.34 -7.07 -8.36
N LYS A 44 5.96 -6.72 -9.49
CA LYS A 44 7.21 -7.31 -9.93
C LYS A 44 8.36 -6.86 -9.03
N LYS A 45 9.04 -7.83 -8.41
CA LYS A 45 10.19 -7.57 -7.54
C LYS A 45 11.50 -7.82 -8.28
N LEU A 46 12.44 -6.89 -8.12
CA LEU A 46 13.81 -7.02 -8.59
C LEU A 46 14.75 -6.94 -7.39
N SER A 47 15.52 -7.99 -7.15
CA SER A 47 16.53 -7.99 -6.10
C SER A 47 17.85 -7.42 -6.63
N MET A 48 18.31 -6.37 -6.00
CA MET A 48 19.62 -5.75 -6.19
C MET A 48 20.57 -6.01 -5.01
N THR A 49 20.20 -6.92 -4.11
CA THR A 49 20.97 -7.23 -2.90
C THR A 49 22.41 -7.62 -3.27
N GLY A 50 23.38 -6.91 -2.68
CA GLY A 50 24.81 -7.14 -2.92
C GLY A 50 25.35 -6.55 -4.23
N LYS A 51 24.54 -5.92 -5.06
CA LYS A 51 25.01 -5.21 -6.27
C LYS A 51 25.24 -3.74 -5.98
N LYS A 52 26.28 -3.17 -6.61
CA LYS A 52 26.60 -1.73 -6.53
C LYS A 52 25.90 -1.03 -7.71
N GLY A 53 25.34 0.12 -7.46
CA GLY A 53 24.63 0.95 -8.44
C GLY A 53 23.42 1.63 -7.79
N ASP A 54 23.04 2.76 -8.32
CA ASP A 54 21.90 3.58 -7.90
C ASP A 54 20.69 3.43 -8.82
N THR A 55 20.88 2.79 -9.97
CA THR A 55 19.87 2.69 -11.01
C THR A 55 19.87 1.31 -11.66
N VAL A 56 18.68 0.72 -11.84
CA VAL A 56 18.45 -0.49 -12.61
C VAL A 56 17.88 -0.13 -13.95
N ASN A 57 18.60 -0.45 -15.03
CA ASN A 57 18.14 -0.24 -16.38
C ASN A 57 17.49 -1.51 -16.92
N ILE A 58 16.24 -1.40 -17.36
CA ILE A 58 15.47 -2.50 -17.93
C ILE A 58 15.23 -2.18 -19.40
N PRO A 59 15.78 -2.95 -20.35
CA PRO A 59 15.54 -2.73 -21.77
C PRO A 59 14.07 -2.98 -22.10
N ALA A 60 13.46 -2.06 -22.82
CA ALA A 60 12.09 -2.13 -23.29
C ALA A 60 12.07 -2.02 -24.82
N PRO A 61 12.29 -3.14 -25.55
CA PRO A 61 12.29 -3.12 -27.01
C PRO A 61 10.89 -2.80 -27.54
N ILE A 62 10.82 -1.95 -28.57
CA ILE A 62 9.58 -1.63 -29.27
C ILE A 62 9.28 -2.74 -30.28
N ARG A 63 8.02 -3.19 -30.34
CA ARG A 63 7.59 -4.18 -31.33
C ARG A 63 7.51 -3.55 -32.71
N GLY A 64 8.03 -4.25 -33.71
CA GLY A 64 7.90 -3.87 -35.11
C GLY A 64 6.49 -4.15 -35.65
N VAL A 65 6.09 -3.41 -36.67
CA VAL A 65 4.82 -3.60 -37.38
C VAL A 65 5.11 -4.25 -38.74
N ALA A 66 4.34 -5.27 -39.13
CA ALA A 66 4.44 -5.86 -40.45
C ALA A 66 4.01 -4.84 -41.52
N ALA A 67 4.82 -4.66 -42.54
CA ALA A 67 4.49 -3.82 -43.69
C ALA A 67 4.26 -4.71 -44.95
N GLU A 68 3.26 -4.36 -45.74
CA GLU A 68 3.00 -5.02 -47.00
C GLU A 68 4.14 -4.70 -47.99
N LYS A 69 4.66 -5.76 -48.64
CA LYS A 69 5.68 -5.62 -49.65
C LYS A 69 5.07 -5.77 -51.04
N ALA A 70 5.14 -4.73 -51.84
CA ALA A 70 4.78 -4.80 -53.25
C ALA A 70 5.84 -5.49 -54.11
N GLU A 71 5.46 -6.04 -55.25
CA GLU A 71 6.39 -6.66 -56.21
C GLU A 71 7.38 -5.66 -56.73
N ASN A 72 8.63 -6.09 -56.92
CA ASN A 72 9.74 -5.28 -57.43
C ASN A 72 10.15 -4.03 -56.62
N ILE A 73 9.66 -3.87 -55.42
CA ILE A 73 10.08 -2.80 -54.47
C ILE A 73 10.99 -3.40 -53.40
N ALA A 74 12.02 -2.69 -53.00
CA ALA A 74 12.90 -3.09 -51.88
C ALA A 74 12.08 -3.16 -50.55
N VAL A 75 12.47 -4.06 -49.65
CA VAL A 75 11.87 -4.13 -48.31
C VAL A 75 12.08 -2.84 -47.52
N THR A 76 11.06 -2.38 -46.81
CA THR A 76 11.20 -1.23 -45.91
C THR A 76 11.90 -1.68 -44.63
N ILE A 77 13.09 -1.16 -44.38
CA ILE A 77 13.82 -1.41 -43.14
C ILE A 77 13.17 -0.55 -42.05
N GLN A 78 12.63 -1.19 -41.02
CA GLN A 78 12.11 -0.48 -39.88
C GLN A 78 13.25 0.00 -38.97
N ASN A 79 13.14 1.24 -38.52
CA ASN A 79 14.12 1.79 -37.58
C ASN A 79 13.88 1.17 -36.20
N ASN A 80 14.89 0.54 -35.63
CA ASN A 80 14.82 -0.07 -34.32
C ASN A 80 15.17 1.00 -33.26
N VAL A 81 14.17 1.40 -32.45
CA VAL A 81 14.37 2.32 -31.34
C VAL A 81 14.29 1.50 -30.06
N GLU A 82 15.40 1.36 -29.37
CA GLU A 82 15.45 0.66 -28.10
C GLU A 82 15.07 1.62 -26.96
N GLY A 83 13.96 1.33 -26.28
CA GLY A 83 13.55 2.02 -25.05
C GLY A 83 14.28 1.45 -23.84
N ASN A 84 14.44 2.25 -22.81
CA ASN A 84 15.00 1.86 -21.52
C ASN A 84 14.17 2.42 -20.38
N VAL A 85 13.76 1.55 -19.45
CA VAL A 85 13.11 1.97 -18.20
C VAL A 85 14.16 1.93 -17.09
N ALA A 86 14.59 3.11 -16.65
CA ALA A 86 15.53 3.26 -15.54
C ALA A 86 14.75 3.35 -14.22
N VAL A 87 15.01 2.43 -13.30
CA VAL A 87 14.46 2.42 -11.93
C VAL A 87 15.56 2.94 -10.99
N ALA A 88 15.37 4.15 -10.46
CA ALA A 88 16.29 4.71 -9.48
C ALA A 88 16.00 4.12 -8.08
N ILE A 89 17.08 3.84 -7.33
CA ILE A 89 17.02 3.39 -5.94
C ILE A 89 17.40 4.61 -5.09
N ASP A 90 16.40 5.42 -4.78
CA ASP A 90 16.54 6.71 -4.11
C ASP A 90 15.81 6.79 -2.75
N LYS A 91 15.06 5.73 -2.41
CA LYS A 91 14.23 5.72 -1.21
C LYS A 91 14.94 4.99 -0.07
N HIS A 92 15.46 5.78 0.86
CA HIS A 92 16.07 5.28 2.08
C HIS A 92 15.23 5.73 3.28
N TYR A 93 14.53 4.79 3.91
CA TYR A 93 13.72 5.05 5.09
C TYR A 93 14.31 4.42 6.32
N GLU A 94 14.20 5.13 7.43
CA GLU A 94 14.65 4.69 8.74
C GLU A 94 13.54 4.76 9.78
N TYR A 95 13.68 3.89 10.78
CA TYR A 95 12.91 3.93 12.00
C TYR A 95 13.89 3.83 13.17
N SER A 96 13.96 4.85 14.02
CA SER A 96 14.90 4.92 15.14
C SER A 96 14.18 5.15 16.46
N ARG A 97 14.54 4.39 17.49
CA ARG A 97 14.03 4.55 18.86
C ARG A 97 15.19 4.43 19.85
N MET A 98 15.18 5.30 20.83
CA MET A 98 16.14 5.27 21.95
C MET A 98 15.40 4.82 23.21
N ILE A 99 15.93 3.81 23.89
CA ILE A 99 15.37 3.24 25.10
C ILE A 99 16.41 3.41 26.20
N GLU A 100 16.07 4.18 27.24
CA GLU A 100 16.94 4.39 28.40
C GLU A 100 17.06 3.14 29.27
N ASP A 101 18.22 2.93 29.88
CA ASP A 101 18.50 1.78 30.75
C ASP A 101 17.53 1.69 31.93
N ILE A 102 17.13 2.83 32.50
CA ILE A 102 16.13 2.89 33.56
C ILE A 102 14.79 2.36 33.09
N THR A 103 14.39 2.79 31.91
CA THR A 103 13.10 2.35 31.29
C THR A 103 13.16 0.86 30.95
N GLU A 104 14.28 0.37 30.41
CA GLU A 104 14.45 -1.05 30.09
C GLU A 104 14.45 -1.93 31.36
N THR A 105 15.05 -1.45 32.48
CA THR A 105 15.05 -2.17 33.74
C THR A 105 13.68 -2.21 34.42
N GLN A 106 12.88 -1.15 34.27
CA GLN A 106 11.56 -1.02 34.90
C GLN A 106 10.41 -1.48 34.01
N ALA A 107 10.65 -1.54 32.70
CA ALA A 107 9.63 -1.96 31.73
C ALA A 107 9.57 -3.48 31.60
N LEU A 108 8.43 -3.94 31.10
CA LEU A 108 8.21 -5.33 30.76
C LEU A 108 9.09 -5.75 29.58
N SER A 109 9.55 -7.00 29.58
CA SER A 109 10.36 -7.58 28.50
C SER A 109 9.70 -7.50 27.12
N SER A 110 8.38 -7.37 27.06
CA SER A 110 7.57 -7.21 25.84
C SER A 110 7.78 -5.88 25.13
N LEU A 111 8.29 -4.84 25.79
CA LEU A 111 8.44 -3.49 25.22
C LEU A 111 9.41 -3.47 24.03
N ARG A 112 10.57 -4.12 24.18
CA ARG A 112 11.57 -4.21 23.11
C ARG A 112 11.05 -4.98 21.90
N GLN A 113 10.34 -6.08 22.13
CA GLN A 113 9.73 -6.88 21.06
C GLN A 113 8.67 -6.08 20.32
N PHE A 114 7.86 -5.29 21.03
CA PHE A 114 6.87 -4.42 20.43
C PHE A 114 7.52 -3.41 19.47
N TYR A 115 8.54 -2.68 19.89
CA TYR A 115 9.22 -1.70 19.02
C TYR A 115 9.92 -2.34 17.82
N THR A 116 10.41 -3.56 17.95
CA THR A 116 11.00 -4.30 16.83
C THR A 116 9.94 -4.66 15.78
N SER A 117 8.78 -5.11 16.22
CA SER A 117 7.64 -5.43 15.32
C SER A 117 7.07 -4.18 14.67
N ASP A 118 6.91 -3.10 15.45
CA ASP A 118 6.42 -1.81 14.97
C ASP A 118 7.34 -1.20 13.89
N ALA A 119 8.65 -1.32 14.06
CA ALA A 119 9.62 -0.88 13.06
C ALA A 119 9.46 -1.62 11.73
N GLY A 120 9.33 -2.95 11.78
CA GLY A 120 9.10 -3.77 10.59
C GLY A 120 7.81 -3.38 9.87
N TYR A 121 6.73 -3.22 10.62
CA TYR A 121 5.44 -2.79 10.07
C TYR A 121 5.51 -1.37 9.48
N ALA A 122 6.12 -0.40 10.17
CA ALA A 122 6.22 0.98 9.71
C ALA A 122 6.97 1.10 8.38
N LEU A 123 8.10 0.39 8.23
CA LEU A 123 8.88 0.35 7.00
C LEU A 123 8.13 -0.37 5.86
N ALA A 124 7.50 -1.50 6.13
CA ALA A 124 6.70 -2.22 5.14
C ALA A 124 5.49 -1.39 4.68
N ARG A 125 4.83 -0.68 5.61
CA ARG A 125 3.73 0.23 5.28
C ARG A 125 4.19 1.37 4.37
N GLN A 126 5.40 1.90 4.57
CA GLN A 126 5.93 2.96 3.71
C GLN A 126 6.16 2.46 2.28
N ILE A 127 6.71 1.24 2.12
CA ILE A 127 6.86 0.61 0.80
C ILE A 127 5.50 0.47 0.09
N ASP A 128 4.50 -0.02 0.81
CA ASP A 128 3.14 -0.22 0.27
C ASP A 128 2.50 1.13 -0.15
N THR A 129 2.70 2.18 0.67
CA THR A 129 2.22 3.54 0.36
C THR A 129 2.90 4.10 -0.89
N ASP A 130 4.22 3.94 -1.01
CA ASP A 130 4.97 4.43 -2.15
C ASP A 130 4.58 3.73 -3.46
N ILE A 131 4.27 2.43 -3.40
CA ILE A 131 3.77 1.70 -4.58
C ILE A 131 2.37 2.17 -4.96
N MET A 132 1.48 2.38 -3.98
CA MET A 132 0.14 2.90 -4.23
C MET A 132 0.17 4.31 -4.84
N ASP A 133 1.13 5.14 -4.45
CA ASP A 133 1.26 6.50 -4.96
C ASP A 133 1.74 6.54 -6.43
N LEU A 134 2.36 5.46 -6.94
CA LEU A 134 2.68 5.31 -8.36
C LEU A 134 1.44 5.27 -9.27
N GLY A 135 0.24 5.10 -8.71
CA GLY A 135 -0.99 5.26 -9.46
C GLY A 135 -1.07 6.58 -10.25
N LYS A 136 -0.39 7.63 -9.80
CA LYS A 136 -0.26 8.93 -10.51
C LYS A 136 0.46 8.86 -11.85
N SER A 137 1.24 7.81 -12.08
CA SER A 137 2.04 7.60 -13.29
C SER A 137 1.50 6.51 -14.22
N LEU A 138 0.21 6.16 -14.07
CA LEU A 138 -0.48 5.24 -14.97
C LEU A 138 -0.99 5.95 -16.22
N GLY A 139 -1.00 5.24 -17.33
CA GLY A 139 -1.36 5.78 -18.63
C GLY A 139 -0.39 6.88 -19.07
N ASP A 140 -0.92 8.04 -19.36
CA ASP A 140 -0.21 9.27 -19.71
C ASP A 140 0.01 10.21 -18.50
N GLY A 141 -0.19 9.70 -17.27
CA GLY A 141 0.03 10.46 -16.04
C GLY A 141 1.51 10.85 -15.84
N ASP A 142 1.72 12.09 -15.41
CA ASP A 142 3.06 12.68 -15.20
C ASP A 142 3.71 12.29 -13.85
N GLY A 143 2.99 11.52 -13.02
CA GLY A 143 3.43 11.12 -11.69
C GLY A 143 3.26 12.20 -10.61
N SER A 144 2.83 13.41 -10.96
CA SER A 144 2.67 14.53 -10.01
C SER A 144 1.25 14.66 -9.48
N SER A 145 0.26 14.35 -10.30
CA SER A 145 -1.16 14.59 -10.02
C SER A 145 -2.01 13.34 -10.26
N TRP A 146 -3.15 13.26 -9.57
CA TRP A 146 -4.17 12.22 -9.76
C TRP A 146 -5.19 12.55 -10.85
N VAL A 147 -5.01 13.64 -11.56
CA VAL A 147 -5.87 14.09 -12.66
C VAL A 147 -5.08 14.13 -13.96
N ASN A 148 -5.79 14.34 -15.07
CA ASN A 148 -5.19 14.48 -16.41
C ASN A 148 -4.55 13.21 -16.97
N SER A 149 -5.05 12.03 -16.60
CA SER A 149 -4.67 10.77 -17.25
C SER A 149 -5.91 9.99 -17.70
N ALA A 150 -5.83 9.39 -18.87
CA ALA A 150 -6.85 8.49 -19.38
C ALA A 150 -7.04 7.23 -18.52
N SER A 151 -6.07 6.92 -17.66
CA SER A 151 -6.15 5.80 -16.72
C SER A 151 -6.88 6.12 -15.41
N TYR A 152 -7.22 7.39 -15.16
CA TYR A 152 -7.98 7.81 -13.97
C TYR A 152 -9.45 7.93 -14.33
N GLN A 153 -10.26 7.12 -13.69
CA GLN A 153 -11.67 6.98 -14.02
C GLN A 153 -12.53 7.16 -12.77
N VAL A 154 -13.77 7.55 -13.01
CA VAL A 154 -14.82 7.60 -11.99
C VAL A 154 -16.05 6.89 -12.54
N ALA A 155 -16.82 6.24 -11.66
CA ALA A 155 -18.08 5.62 -12.05
C ALA A 155 -19.10 6.69 -12.45
N SER A 156 -19.72 6.57 -13.63
CA SER A 156 -20.76 7.50 -14.11
C SER A 156 -21.79 6.76 -14.96
N GLY A 157 -23.06 6.97 -14.67
CA GLY A 157 -24.20 6.66 -15.54
C GLY A 157 -24.24 5.30 -16.24
N GLY A 158 -23.63 4.25 -15.66
CA GLY A 158 -23.51 2.92 -16.27
C GLY A 158 -22.17 2.68 -16.98
N GLY A 159 -21.16 3.49 -16.74
CA GLY A 159 -19.83 3.35 -17.32
C GLY A 159 -18.75 4.04 -16.55
N LEU A 160 -17.77 4.56 -17.27
CA LEU A 160 -16.61 5.28 -16.72
C LEU A 160 -16.51 6.66 -17.37
N GLU A 161 -16.16 7.65 -16.57
CA GLU A 161 -15.72 8.97 -17.01
C GLU A 161 -14.33 9.27 -16.51
N ALA A 162 -13.63 10.20 -17.18
CA ALA A 162 -12.32 10.67 -16.71
C ALA A 162 -12.48 11.39 -15.37
N TYR A 163 -11.63 11.07 -14.41
CA TYR A 163 -11.60 11.74 -13.12
C TYR A 163 -11.12 13.19 -13.29
N ALA A 164 -11.91 14.13 -12.78
CA ALA A 164 -11.56 15.53 -12.66
C ALA A 164 -11.51 15.92 -11.17
N ALA A 165 -10.66 16.87 -10.82
CA ALA A 165 -10.62 17.40 -9.45
C ALA A 165 -11.96 18.05 -9.07
N GLY A 166 -12.37 17.92 -7.81
CA GLY A 166 -13.61 18.49 -7.31
C GLY A 166 -14.50 17.51 -6.55
N GLY A 167 -13.95 16.36 -6.17
CA GLY A 167 -14.63 15.32 -5.40
C GLY A 167 -15.34 14.28 -6.27
N VAL A 168 -15.67 13.16 -5.65
CA VAL A 168 -16.40 12.04 -6.25
C VAL A 168 -17.62 11.74 -5.39
N ASP A 169 -18.78 11.95 -5.96
CA ASP A 169 -20.06 11.65 -5.29
C ASP A 169 -20.60 10.25 -5.62
N THR A 170 -20.01 9.60 -6.62
CA THR A 170 -20.45 8.29 -7.10
C THR A 170 -19.83 7.15 -6.30
N ALA A 171 -20.69 6.22 -5.89
CA ALA A 171 -20.26 4.98 -5.29
C ALA A 171 -19.76 4.01 -6.38
N PHE A 172 -19.04 2.98 -5.96
CA PHE A 172 -18.65 1.87 -6.83
C PHE A 172 -19.89 1.18 -7.43
N THR A 173 -19.85 0.92 -8.73
CA THR A 173 -20.88 0.16 -9.45
C THR A 173 -20.25 -1.01 -10.20
N ASP A 174 -21.04 -2.09 -10.40
CA ASP A 174 -20.61 -3.26 -11.17
C ASP A 174 -20.29 -2.90 -12.63
N GLU A 175 -21.07 -1.99 -13.21
CA GLU A 175 -20.86 -1.52 -14.58
C GLU A 175 -19.52 -0.80 -14.75
N ALA A 176 -19.16 0.06 -13.80
CA ALA A 176 -17.87 0.72 -13.81
C ALA A 176 -16.70 -0.26 -13.70
N PHE A 177 -16.85 -1.31 -12.89
CA PHE A 177 -15.81 -2.33 -12.75
C PHE A 177 -15.66 -3.15 -14.05
N ARG A 178 -16.76 -3.57 -14.67
CA ARG A 178 -16.72 -4.26 -15.97
C ARG A 178 -16.12 -3.40 -17.07
N ALA A 179 -16.46 -2.11 -17.11
CA ALA A 179 -15.88 -1.17 -18.06
C ALA A 179 -14.37 -0.96 -17.81
N LEU A 180 -13.91 -1.02 -16.54
CA LEU A 180 -12.50 -0.97 -16.21
C LEU A 180 -11.75 -2.22 -16.69
N ILE A 181 -12.36 -3.41 -16.55
CA ILE A 181 -11.82 -4.66 -17.09
C ILE A 181 -11.71 -4.58 -18.60
N GLN A 182 -12.78 -4.09 -19.28
CA GLN A 182 -12.75 -3.90 -20.72
C GLN A 182 -11.61 -3.00 -21.18
N LYS A 183 -11.34 -1.89 -20.48
CA LYS A 183 -10.20 -1.02 -20.80
C LYS A 183 -8.85 -1.74 -20.68
N MET A 184 -8.69 -2.63 -19.70
CA MET A 184 -7.48 -3.46 -19.59
C MET A 184 -7.37 -4.46 -20.75
N ASP A 185 -8.49 -5.04 -21.17
CA ASP A 185 -8.53 -5.99 -22.29
C ASP A 185 -8.25 -5.26 -23.62
N ASP A 186 -8.78 -4.06 -23.81
CA ASP A 186 -8.50 -3.20 -24.97
C ASP A 186 -7.03 -2.75 -25.05
N ALA A 187 -6.33 -2.72 -23.90
CA ALA A 187 -4.89 -2.45 -23.81
C ALA A 187 -4.01 -3.72 -23.96
N ASP A 188 -4.57 -4.85 -24.38
CA ASP A 188 -3.87 -6.13 -24.56
C ASP A 188 -3.12 -6.61 -23.31
N VAL A 189 -3.63 -6.30 -22.11
CA VAL A 189 -3.02 -6.76 -20.85
C VAL A 189 -3.44 -8.22 -20.58
N PRO A 190 -2.50 -9.13 -20.24
CA PRO A 190 -2.84 -10.51 -19.91
C PRO A 190 -3.90 -10.60 -18.80
N MET A 191 -4.77 -11.60 -18.88
CA MET A 191 -5.84 -11.80 -17.88
C MET A 191 -5.32 -12.37 -16.57
N ASP A 192 -4.19 -13.07 -16.62
CA ASP A 192 -3.55 -13.66 -15.44
C ASP A 192 -2.86 -12.57 -14.59
N ASP A 193 -2.66 -12.87 -13.31
CA ASP A 193 -1.95 -11.99 -12.36
C ASP A 193 -2.50 -10.55 -12.23
N ARG A 194 -3.79 -10.34 -12.53
CA ARG A 194 -4.49 -9.09 -12.26
C ARG A 194 -4.94 -9.04 -10.81
N CYS A 195 -4.82 -7.89 -10.17
CA CYS A 195 -5.37 -7.67 -8.84
C CYS A 195 -6.08 -6.31 -8.73
N PHE A 196 -7.13 -6.28 -7.93
CA PHE A 196 -7.90 -5.08 -7.65
C PHE A 196 -7.78 -4.71 -6.17
N VAL A 197 -7.09 -3.62 -5.90
CA VAL A 197 -6.88 -3.11 -4.54
C VAL A 197 -7.92 -2.04 -4.25
N ILE A 198 -8.75 -2.29 -3.26
CA ILE A 198 -9.91 -1.47 -2.94
C ILE A 198 -9.88 -0.92 -1.51
N PRO A 199 -10.45 0.27 -1.29
CA PRO A 199 -10.72 0.77 0.06
C PRO A 199 -11.94 0.05 0.70
N PRO A 200 -12.10 0.13 2.03
CA PRO A 200 -13.25 -0.44 2.72
C PRO A 200 -14.62 0.10 2.25
N SER A 201 -14.68 1.35 1.74
CA SER A 201 -15.90 1.93 1.17
C SER A 201 -16.40 1.15 -0.06
N VAL A 202 -15.48 0.77 -0.96
CA VAL A 202 -15.82 -0.07 -2.12
C VAL A 202 -16.26 -1.46 -1.69
N ARG A 203 -15.58 -2.05 -0.70
CA ARG A 203 -16.02 -3.33 -0.12
C ARG A 203 -17.46 -3.27 0.37
N ASN A 204 -17.82 -2.20 1.09
CA ASN A 204 -19.19 -2.00 1.55
C ASN A 204 -20.18 -1.89 0.38
N SER A 205 -19.82 -1.17 -0.68
CA SER A 205 -20.66 -1.07 -1.89
C SER A 205 -20.83 -2.43 -2.57
N ILE A 206 -19.77 -3.23 -2.71
CA ILE A 206 -19.83 -4.57 -3.31
C ILE A 206 -20.76 -5.49 -2.50
N MET A 207 -20.72 -5.45 -1.17
CA MET A 207 -21.61 -6.25 -0.31
C MET A 207 -23.08 -5.82 -0.42
N GLY A 208 -23.36 -4.61 -0.88
CA GLY A 208 -24.72 -4.10 -1.16
C GLY A 208 -25.27 -4.42 -2.56
N LEU A 209 -24.41 -4.91 -3.46
CA LEU A 209 -24.83 -5.24 -4.83
C LEU A 209 -25.46 -6.64 -4.88
N GLU A 210 -26.73 -6.71 -5.26
CA GLU A 210 -27.52 -7.94 -5.33
C GLU A 210 -26.84 -9.03 -6.18
N ARG A 211 -26.17 -8.64 -7.26
CA ARG A 211 -25.47 -9.54 -8.17
C ARG A 211 -24.37 -10.37 -7.48
N TYR A 212 -23.72 -9.83 -6.45
CA TYR A 212 -22.64 -10.52 -5.74
C TYR A 212 -23.12 -11.22 -4.47
N VAL A 213 -24.33 -10.92 -4.01
CA VAL A 213 -24.90 -11.45 -2.77
C VAL A 213 -25.93 -12.53 -3.03
N SER A 214 -26.63 -12.50 -4.17
CA SER A 214 -27.67 -13.48 -4.51
C SER A 214 -27.09 -14.82 -4.93
N SER A 215 -27.56 -15.91 -4.31
CA SER A 215 -27.18 -17.28 -4.66
C SER A 215 -27.58 -17.68 -6.07
N ASP A 216 -28.57 -17.02 -6.64
CA ASP A 216 -29.07 -17.29 -8.00
C ASP A 216 -28.05 -16.93 -9.08
N PHE A 217 -27.20 -15.94 -8.82
CA PHE A 217 -26.15 -15.50 -9.76
C PHE A 217 -24.78 -16.13 -9.53
N THR A 218 -24.46 -16.61 -8.32
CA THR A 218 -23.11 -17.03 -7.94
C THR A 218 -22.95 -18.52 -7.71
N GLY A 219 -24.01 -19.31 -7.90
CA GLY A 219 -23.91 -20.77 -7.73
C GLY A 219 -23.49 -21.23 -6.33
N GLY A 220 -23.75 -20.42 -5.29
CA GLY A 220 -23.50 -20.78 -3.89
C GLY A 220 -22.12 -20.40 -3.33
N GLN A 221 -21.25 -19.79 -4.12
CA GLN A 221 -19.95 -19.27 -3.63
C GLN A 221 -19.97 -17.74 -3.44
N THR A 222 -20.91 -17.28 -2.71
CA THR A 222 -21.14 -15.85 -2.50
C THR A 222 -20.36 -15.31 -1.31
N VAL A 223 -20.34 -14.00 -1.19
CA VAL A 223 -19.85 -13.19 -0.05
C VAL A 223 -20.62 -13.52 1.26
N GLN A 224 -20.85 -14.81 1.54
CA GLN A 224 -21.62 -15.25 2.73
C GLN A 224 -20.99 -14.79 4.05
N ASN A 225 -19.65 -14.62 4.06
CA ASN A 225 -18.91 -14.26 5.27
C ASN A 225 -18.21 -12.88 5.17
N GLY A 226 -18.62 -12.03 4.23
CA GLY A 226 -17.96 -10.74 3.99
C GLY A 226 -16.54 -10.85 3.41
N LEU A 227 -16.12 -12.04 2.98
CA LEU A 227 -14.87 -12.30 2.29
C LEU A 227 -15.08 -12.13 0.79
N ILE A 228 -14.48 -11.07 0.22
CA ILE A 228 -14.41 -10.85 -1.22
C ILE A 228 -13.07 -11.38 -1.67
N GLY A 229 -13.03 -12.59 -2.23
CA GLY A 229 -11.80 -13.21 -2.67
C GLY A 229 -11.48 -12.93 -4.14
N ASN A 230 -12.45 -13.12 -5.02
CA ASN A 230 -12.28 -13.00 -6.47
C ASN A 230 -13.55 -12.46 -7.11
N LEU A 231 -13.41 -11.49 -8.02
CA LEU A 231 -14.49 -10.94 -8.84
C LEU A 231 -14.08 -11.04 -10.31
N TYR A 232 -14.89 -11.69 -11.13
CA TYR A 232 -14.63 -11.90 -12.58
C TYR A 232 -13.24 -12.47 -12.89
N GLY A 233 -12.70 -13.34 -12.02
CA GLY A 233 -11.38 -13.93 -12.18
C GLY A 233 -10.22 -13.05 -11.67
N ILE A 234 -10.52 -11.89 -11.06
CA ILE A 234 -9.54 -10.95 -10.54
C ILE A 234 -9.50 -11.00 -9.01
N ASP A 235 -8.31 -11.15 -8.44
CA ASP A 235 -8.12 -11.12 -6.99
C ASP A 235 -8.44 -9.73 -6.42
N VAL A 236 -9.38 -9.69 -5.46
CA VAL A 236 -9.76 -8.45 -4.79
C VAL A 236 -9.12 -8.36 -3.42
N MET A 237 -8.41 -7.28 -3.17
CA MET A 237 -7.71 -7.03 -1.91
C MET A 237 -8.20 -5.75 -1.27
N VAL A 238 -8.53 -5.82 0.02
CA VAL A 238 -9.00 -4.67 0.78
C VAL A 238 -7.87 -4.10 1.60
N SER A 239 -7.59 -2.81 1.42
CA SER A 239 -6.59 -2.08 2.20
C SER A 239 -7.08 -0.69 2.59
N THR A 240 -6.80 -0.28 3.81
CA THR A 240 -6.99 1.11 4.25
C THR A 240 -5.82 2.02 3.86
N ASN A 241 -4.74 1.43 3.31
CA ASN A 241 -3.55 2.16 2.84
C ASN A 241 -3.69 2.67 1.40
N VAL A 242 -4.87 2.55 0.81
CA VAL A 242 -5.17 3.06 -0.52
C VAL A 242 -4.99 4.58 -0.57
N ALA A 243 -4.33 5.07 -1.62
CA ALA A 243 -4.04 6.49 -1.80
C ALA A 243 -5.32 7.36 -1.77
N THR A 244 -5.15 8.58 -1.30
CA THR A 244 -6.23 9.57 -1.18
C THR A 244 -5.93 10.73 -2.12
N PRO A 245 -6.48 10.73 -3.34
CA PRO A 245 -6.28 11.81 -4.32
C PRO A 245 -6.73 13.16 -3.80
N GLU A 246 -7.86 13.18 -3.12
CA GLU A 246 -8.51 14.37 -2.57
C GLU A 246 -9.28 14.00 -1.30
N THR A 247 -9.64 15.00 -0.50
CA THR A 247 -10.45 14.78 0.71
C THR A 247 -11.78 14.09 0.37
N GLY A 248 -12.03 12.93 0.97
CA GLY A 248 -13.21 12.14 0.70
C GLY A 248 -13.16 11.27 -0.56
N VAL A 249 -12.03 11.25 -1.28
CA VAL A 249 -11.81 10.41 -2.47
C VAL A 249 -10.74 9.37 -2.20
N ARG A 250 -10.97 8.12 -2.64
CA ARG A 250 -10.02 7.01 -2.57
C ARG A 250 -9.71 6.49 -3.96
N ALA A 251 -8.44 6.17 -4.21
CA ALA A 251 -7.96 5.65 -5.49
C ALA A 251 -7.88 4.12 -5.47
N ALA A 252 -8.99 3.44 -5.76
CA ALA A 252 -8.93 1.99 -6.00
C ALA A 252 -8.12 1.71 -7.27
N GLN A 253 -7.25 0.70 -7.25
CA GLN A 253 -6.34 0.40 -8.36
C GLN A 253 -6.56 -1.01 -8.89
N LEU A 254 -6.84 -1.12 -10.18
CA LEU A 254 -6.82 -2.36 -10.93
C LEU A 254 -5.49 -2.44 -11.67
N ILE A 255 -4.64 -3.37 -11.29
CA ILE A 255 -3.28 -3.49 -11.80
C ILE A 255 -2.96 -4.92 -12.22
N HIS A 256 -2.04 -5.05 -13.16
CA HIS A 256 -1.36 -6.29 -13.48
C HIS A 256 -0.01 -6.32 -12.75
N LYS A 257 0.54 -7.48 -12.51
CA LYS A 257 1.84 -7.69 -11.83
C LYS A 257 2.99 -6.89 -12.44
N ASP A 258 3.02 -6.74 -13.77
CA ASP A 258 4.05 -6.00 -14.48
C ASP A 258 3.80 -4.47 -14.53
N THR A 259 2.73 -3.96 -13.90
CA THR A 259 2.44 -2.53 -13.86
C THR A 259 3.51 -1.77 -13.09
N TYR A 260 3.89 -2.26 -11.93
CA TYR A 260 4.88 -1.64 -11.05
C TYR A 260 6.08 -2.55 -10.81
N ILE A 261 7.23 -1.92 -10.59
CA ILE A 261 8.46 -2.61 -10.18
C ILE A 261 8.90 -2.07 -8.83
N LEU A 262 9.19 -3.00 -7.94
CA LEU A 262 9.88 -2.76 -6.67
C LEU A 262 11.30 -3.31 -6.78
N ALA A 263 12.30 -2.43 -6.79
CA ALA A 263 13.71 -2.80 -6.78
C ALA A 263 14.25 -2.67 -5.35
N GLU A 264 14.58 -3.79 -4.72
CA GLU A 264 15.11 -3.84 -3.36
C GLU A 264 16.62 -4.01 -3.40
N GLN A 265 17.39 -3.02 -2.93
CA GLN A 265 18.84 -3.13 -2.77
C GLN A 265 19.20 -3.60 -1.37
N GLN A 266 18.47 -3.13 -0.37
CA GLN A 266 18.62 -3.55 1.01
C GLN A 266 17.24 -3.78 1.63
N GLY A 267 16.98 -5.04 2.00
CA GLY A 267 15.80 -5.38 2.79
C GLY A 267 15.84 -4.74 4.17
N ILE A 268 14.78 -4.88 4.93
CA ILE A 268 14.70 -4.34 6.29
C ILE A 268 15.83 -4.92 7.14
N ARG A 269 16.70 -4.06 7.59
CA ARG A 269 17.85 -4.36 8.44
C ARG A 269 17.67 -3.67 9.77
N SER A 270 17.94 -4.37 10.88
CA SER A 270 17.93 -3.79 12.23
C SER A 270 19.30 -3.81 12.86
N GLN A 271 19.61 -2.74 13.58
CA GLN A 271 20.86 -2.59 14.34
C GLN A 271 20.57 -2.01 15.73
N THR A 272 21.35 -2.42 16.71
CA THR A 272 21.28 -1.87 18.07
C THR A 272 22.64 -1.36 18.45
N GLN A 273 22.71 -0.13 18.98
CA GLN A 273 23.94 0.48 19.47
C GLN A 273 23.70 1.12 20.84
N TYR A 274 24.57 0.84 21.80
CA TYR A 274 24.56 1.52 23.08
C TYR A 274 25.16 2.92 22.96
N LYS A 275 24.44 3.93 23.43
CA LYS A 275 24.86 5.33 23.48
C LYS A 275 25.21 5.72 24.93
N GLN A 276 26.49 5.73 25.26
CA GLN A 276 26.96 6.04 26.62
C GLN A 276 26.61 7.45 27.08
N GLU A 277 26.54 8.42 26.17
CA GLU A 277 26.18 9.81 26.45
C GLU A 277 24.75 9.96 27.00
N PHE A 278 23.85 9.03 26.64
CA PHE A 278 22.44 9.06 27.03
C PHE A 278 22.06 7.89 27.94
N LEU A 279 22.98 7.00 28.30
CA LEU A 279 22.74 5.76 29.05
C LEU A 279 21.53 5.00 28.47
N ALA A 280 21.55 4.81 27.16
CA ALA A 280 20.40 4.30 26.40
C ALA A 280 20.84 3.38 25.25
N ASN A 281 19.99 2.43 24.92
CA ASN A 281 20.11 1.60 23.73
C ASN A 281 19.39 2.27 22.55
N LEU A 282 20.14 2.58 21.48
CA LEU A 282 19.57 3.05 20.21
C LEU A 282 19.26 1.84 19.33
N TYR A 283 17.98 1.64 19.04
CA TYR A 283 17.50 0.70 18.05
C TYR A 283 17.22 1.45 16.74
N THR A 284 17.79 0.97 15.63
CA THR A 284 17.59 1.55 14.31
C THR A 284 17.25 0.45 13.33
N ALA A 285 16.21 0.63 12.55
CA ALA A 285 15.86 -0.22 11.42
C ALA A 285 15.82 0.63 10.15
N ASP A 286 16.38 0.14 9.06
CA ASP A 286 16.45 0.86 7.80
C ASP A 286 16.18 -0.07 6.61
N THR A 287 15.74 0.53 5.48
CA THR A 287 15.53 -0.15 4.20
C THR A 287 15.89 0.77 3.05
N LEU A 288 16.42 0.21 1.96
CA LEU A 288 16.79 0.94 0.75
C LEU A 288 16.18 0.27 -0.48
N TYR A 289 15.33 0.99 -1.18
CA TYR A 289 14.60 0.49 -2.35
C TYR A 289 14.28 1.59 -3.36
N GLY A 290 13.83 1.18 -4.52
CA GLY A 290 13.28 2.06 -5.55
C GLY A 290 11.97 1.48 -6.09
N VAL A 291 11.04 2.35 -6.45
CA VAL A 291 9.76 1.95 -7.05
C VAL A 291 9.52 2.76 -8.32
N LYS A 292 9.00 2.12 -9.36
CA LYS A 292 8.66 2.78 -10.62
C LYS A 292 7.56 2.05 -11.36
N THR A 293 6.76 2.81 -12.11
CA THR A 293 5.83 2.25 -13.09
C THR A 293 6.60 1.70 -14.28
N PHE A 294 6.38 0.42 -14.59
CA PHE A 294 7.05 -0.27 -15.69
C PHE A 294 6.18 -0.29 -16.95
N ARG A 295 4.90 -0.66 -16.78
CA ARG A 295 3.90 -0.63 -17.85
C ARG A 295 2.74 0.28 -17.43
N PRO A 296 2.78 1.54 -17.84
CA PRO A 296 1.72 2.49 -17.47
C PRO A 296 0.34 2.11 -18.03
N ASP A 297 0.31 1.39 -19.17
CA ASP A 297 -0.94 0.96 -19.82
C ASP A 297 -1.59 -0.26 -19.14
N ALA A 298 -0.87 -0.95 -18.25
CA ALA A 298 -1.32 -2.17 -17.59
C ALA A 298 -2.04 -1.92 -16.25
N GLY A 299 -2.41 -0.69 -15.95
CA GLY A 299 -3.12 -0.34 -14.73
C GLY A 299 -4.08 0.83 -14.89
N PHE A 300 -5.16 0.78 -14.12
CA PHE A 300 -6.18 1.83 -14.09
C PHE A 300 -6.55 2.17 -12.65
N VAL A 301 -6.89 3.42 -12.44
CA VAL A 301 -7.34 3.95 -11.15
C VAL A 301 -8.83 4.25 -11.23
N LEU A 302 -9.59 3.72 -10.28
CA LEU A 302 -10.98 4.08 -10.07
C LEU A 302 -11.08 4.98 -8.84
N ALA A 303 -11.37 6.25 -9.07
CA ALA A 303 -11.66 7.19 -8.00
C ALA A 303 -13.06 6.91 -7.46
N VAL A 304 -13.16 6.72 -6.16
CA VAL A 304 -14.40 6.38 -5.47
C VAL A 304 -14.58 7.24 -4.24
N LYS A 305 -15.82 7.42 -3.80
CA LYS A 305 -16.14 8.09 -2.55
C LYS A 305 -15.50 7.31 -1.37
N GLY A 306 -14.77 8.04 -0.52
CA GLY A 306 -14.02 7.52 0.62
C GLY A 306 -14.88 7.26 1.86
#